data_45bfd374c2ae5cd21c6d5fe55484852b
#
_entry.id   45bfd374c2ae5cd21c6d5fe55484852b
#
_cell.length_a   1.000
_cell.length_b   1.000
_cell.length_c   1.000
_cell.angle_alpha   90.00
_cell.angle_beta   90.00
_cell.angle_gamma   90.00
#
_symmetry.space_group_name_H-M   'P 1'
#
loop_
_entity.id
_entity.type
_entity.pdbx_description
1 polymer ?
#
loop_
_entity_poly.entity_id
_entity_poly.type
_entity_poly.pdbx_seq_one_letter_code
_entity_poly.pdbx_strand_id
1 'polypeptide(L)'
;LMLAIMLVTATMSAFLSNTGTTAALLPVVVGICSVAKIPASRQLMPLAFAAGIGGIITMVGTPPNIIVSGTLTKFGEQPFGFFEFAWIGIPLTIATIIFMMLIGKHLLPKHEIQDAGDVEQEVAAEDISNDPKKQLYSGLILLGVIIAMILGDTLKGVGINLPLSMVAVIGAMLCVLTGCLNEKQAYTSID
;
A
#
# COMPACT_ATOMS: atom_id res chain seq x y z
N LEU A 1 12.17 -16.09 2.06
CA LEU A 1 10.90 -15.59 2.57
C LEU A 1 10.95 -14.08 2.76
N MET A 2 11.84 -13.55 3.61
CA MET A 2 11.95 -12.11 3.93
C MET A 2 12.03 -11.22 2.66
N LEU A 3 12.89 -11.57 1.69
CA LEU A 3 12.98 -10.83 0.41
C LEU A 3 11.64 -10.78 -0.33
N ALA A 4 10.95 -11.91 -0.43
CA ALA A 4 9.66 -11.99 -1.11
C ALA A 4 8.59 -11.12 -0.40
N ILE A 5 8.53 -11.21 0.93
CA ILE A 5 7.63 -10.37 1.73
C ILE A 5 7.93 -8.89 1.48
N MET A 6 9.18 -8.46 1.57
CA MET A 6 9.57 -7.07 1.38
C MET A 6 9.26 -6.56 -0.04
N LEU A 7 9.52 -7.36 -1.07
CA LEU A 7 9.21 -6.98 -2.46
C LEU A 7 7.71 -6.82 -2.69
N VAL A 8 6.92 -7.81 -2.27
CA VAL A 8 5.46 -7.76 -2.41
C VAL A 8 4.90 -6.56 -1.62
N THR A 9 5.33 -6.39 -0.38
CA THR A 9 4.87 -5.29 0.47
C THR A 9 5.22 -3.93 -0.12
N ALA A 10 6.46 -3.72 -0.55
CA ALA A 10 6.89 -2.45 -1.13
C ALA A 10 6.12 -2.14 -2.43
N THR A 11 5.89 -3.14 -3.28
CA THR A 11 5.13 -2.97 -4.51
C THR A 11 3.66 -2.62 -4.22
N MET A 12 3.02 -3.31 -3.28
CA MET A 12 1.64 -3.00 -2.88
C MET A 12 1.55 -1.62 -2.24
N SER A 13 2.47 -1.29 -1.33
CA SER A 13 2.48 -0.01 -0.62
C SER A 13 2.76 1.19 -1.54
N ALA A 14 3.38 0.99 -2.68
CA ALA A 14 3.53 2.04 -3.68
C ALA A 14 2.18 2.58 -4.20
N PHE A 15 1.13 1.76 -4.18
CA PHE A 15 -0.20 2.11 -4.70
C PHE A 15 -1.28 2.15 -3.61
N LEU A 16 -1.06 1.45 -2.50
CA LEU A 16 -1.94 1.45 -1.33
C LEU A 16 -1.28 2.21 -0.19
N SER A 17 -2.07 2.64 0.80
CA SER A 17 -1.49 3.27 1.99
C SER A 17 -0.58 2.29 2.75
N ASN A 18 0.47 2.81 3.39
CA ASN A 18 1.40 2.00 4.18
C ASN A 18 0.68 1.19 5.27
N THR A 19 -0.26 1.84 5.95
CA THR A 19 -1.06 1.23 7.03
C THR A 19 -1.95 0.13 6.47
N GLY A 20 -2.70 0.40 5.39
CA GLY A 20 -3.58 -0.58 4.74
C GLY A 20 -2.80 -1.79 4.21
N THR A 21 -1.64 -1.57 3.59
CA THR A 21 -0.79 -2.66 3.12
C THR A 21 -0.26 -3.50 4.27
N THR A 22 0.18 -2.86 5.36
CA THR A 22 0.67 -3.58 6.54
C THR A 22 -0.44 -4.38 7.19
N ALA A 23 -1.62 -3.80 7.40
CA ALA A 23 -2.77 -4.48 7.99
C ALA A 23 -3.21 -5.68 7.15
N ALA A 24 -3.30 -5.53 5.83
CA ALA A 24 -3.71 -6.62 4.93
C ALA A 24 -2.71 -7.78 4.87
N LEU A 25 -1.40 -7.47 4.91
CA LEU A 25 -0.34 -8.49 4.80
C LEU A 25 0.06 -9.11 6.14
N LEU A 26 -0.24 -8.46 7.26
CA LEU A 26 0.12 -8.92 8.60
C LEU A 26 -0.38 -10.35 8.87
N PRO A 27 -1.68 -10.68 8.71
CA PRO A 27 -2.18 -12.04 8.94
C PRO A 27 -1.58 -13.06 7.98
N VAL A 28 -1.37 -12.67 6.72
CA VAL A 28 -0.76 -13.54 5.71
C VAL A 28 0.67 -13.91 6.10
N VAL A 29 1.44 -12.91 6.55
CA VAL A 29 2.83 -13.12 6.98
C VAL A 29 2.89 -13.95 8.25
N VAL A 30 2.01 -13.71 9.23
CA VAL A 30 1.92 -14.50 10.46
C VAL A 30 1.56 -15.95 10.13
N GLY A 31 0.56 -16.18 9.28
CA GLY A 31 0.16 -17.53 8.85
C GLY A 31 1.28 -18.26 8.12
N ILE A 32 2.00 -17.61 7.21
CA ILE A 32 3.17 -18.20 6.54
C ILE A 32 4.27 -18.55 7.55
N CYS A 33 4.53 -17.67 8.52
CA CYS A 33 5.54 -17.90 9.55
C CYS A 33 5.19 -19.09 10.44
N SER A 34 3.91 -19.25 10.81
CA SER A 34 3.39 -20.38 11.58
C SER A 34 3.63 -21.71 10.86
N VAL A 35 3.24 -21.80 9.59
CA VAL A 35 3.45 -23.00 8.76
C VAL A 35 4.95 -23.29 8.55
N ALA A 36 5.75 -22.26 8.35
CA ALA A 36 7.20 -22.38 8.12
C ALA A 36 8.01 -22.60 9.42
N LYS A 37 7.36 -22.53 10.59
CA LYS A 37 8.00 -22.59 11.92
C LYS A 37 9.13 -21.54 12.09
N ILE A 38 8.88 -20.33 11.62
CA ILE A 38 9.79 -19.19 11.70
C ILE A 38 9.16 -18.16 12.64
N PRO A 39 9.93 -17.53 13.55
CA PRO A 39 9.41 -16.48 14.42
C PRO A 39 8.80 -15.34 13.60
N ALA A 40 7.52 -15.01 13.82
CA ALA A 40 6.82 -13.94 13.10
C ALA A 40 7.49 -12.58 13.32
N SER A 41 8.03 -12.32 14.51
CA SER A 41 8.77 -11.10 14.85
C SER A 41 9.89 -10.76 13.86
N ARG A 42 10.53 -11.77 13.27
CA ARG A 42 11.58 -11.60 12.26
C ARG A 42 11.08 -11.14 10.91
N GLN A 43 9.80 -11.29 10.62
CA GLN A 43 9.20 -10.94 9.33
C GLN A 43 8.32 -9.68 9.42
N LEU A 44 7.74 -9.42 10.59
CA LEU A 44 6.86 -8.26 10.79
C LEU A 44 7.60 -6.92 10.71
N MET A 45 8.83 -6.85 11.24
CA MET A 45 9.62 -5.63 11.14
C MET A 45 10.07 -5.34 9.70
N PRO A 46 10.63 -6.29 8.92
CA PRO A 46 10.84 -6.12 7.48
C PRO A 46 9.56 -5.73 6.71
N LEU A 47 8.41 -6.28 7.06
CA LEU A 47 7.11 -5.92 6.49
C LEU A 47 6.83 -4.43 6.69
N ALA A 48 6.92 -3.93 7.92
CA ALA A 48 6.65 -2.53 8.26
C ALA A 48 7.63 -1.57 7.55
N PHE A 49 8.92 -1.89 7.51
CA PHE A 49 9.92 -1.09 6.78
C PHE A 49 9.64 -1.07 5.27
N ALA A 50 9.31 -2.23 4.69
CA ALA A 50 9.00 -2.32 3.27
C ALA A 50 7.72 -1.54 2.91
N ALA A 51 6.70 -1.56 3.77
CA ALA A 51 5.51 -0.75 3.59
C ALA A 51 5.83 0.75 3.65
N GLY A 52 6.56 1.20 4.67
CA GLY A 52 6.91 2.61 4.85
C GLY A 52 7.70 3.18 3.67
N ILE A 53 8.69 2.44 3.20
CA ILE A 53 9.58 2.91 2.12
C ILE A 53 8.95 2.69 0.74
N GLY A 54 8.21 1.61 0.54
CA GLY A 54 7.47 1.36 -0.69
C GLY A 54 6.48 2.48 -1.03
N GLY A 55 5.83 3.05 -0.02
CA GLY A 55 4.93 4.18 -0.19
C GLY A 55 5.56 5.46 -0.75
N ILE A 56 6.89 5.59 -0.66
CA ILE A 56 7.60 6.75 -1.22
C ILE A 56 7.71 6.68 -2.75
N ILE A 57 7.51 5.51 -3.36
CA ILE A 57 7.73 5.31 -4.81
C ILE A 57 6.76 6.12 -5.66
N THR A 58 5.51 6.28 -5.23
CA THR A 58 4.50 7.02 -6.01
C THR A 58 3.93 8.19 -5.22
N MET A 59 3.21 9.06 -5.91
CA MET A 59 2.56 10.21 -5.29
C MET A 59 1.48 9.77 -4.27
N VAL A 60 0.76 8.68 -4.50
CA VAL A 60 -0.38 8.23 -3.66
C VAL A 60 0.01 7.28 -2.54
N GLY A 61 1.19 6.66 -2.61
CA GLY A 61 1.59 5.65 -1.63
C GLY A 61 1.69 6.19 -0.19
N THR A 62 1.98 7.49 -0.02
CA THR A 62 2.03 8.12 1.30
C THR A 62 1.51 9.56 1.28
N PRO A 63 0.74 10.01 2.31
CA PRO A 63 0.17 11.36 2.37
C PRO A 63 1.17 12.51 2.21
N PRO A 64 2.38 12.48 2.79
CA PRO A 64 3.37 13.54 2.61
C PRO A 64 3.68 13.87 1.15
N ASN A 65 3.72 12.88 0.25
CA ASN A 65 4.00 13.11 -1.17
C ASN A 65 2.91 13.97 -1.81
N ILE A 66 1.65 13.70 -1.50
CA ILE A 66 0.50 14.49 -2.00
C ILE A 66 0.56 15.92 -1.45
N ILE A 67 0.88 16.07 -0.15
CA ILE A 67 0.96 17.38 0.51
C ILE A 67 2.06 18.24 -0.12
N VAL A 68 3.24 17.66 -0.33
CA VAL A 68 4.38 18.37 -0.96
C VAL A 68 4.01 18.81 -2.37
N SER A 69 3.46 17.91 -3.20
CA SER A 69 3.03 18.25 -4.56
C SER A 69 1.94 19.33 -4.58
N GLY A 70 0.94 19.22 -3.68
CA GLY A 70 -0.11 20.25 -3.56
C GLY A 70 0.39 21.59 -3.05
N THR A 71 1.45 21.60 -2.25
CA THR A 71 2.08 22.84 -1.78
C THR A 71 2.81 23.56 -2.90
N LEU A 72 3.53 22.84 -3.77
CA LEU A 72 4.16 23.42 -4.96
C LEU A 72 3.15 24.15 -5.84
N THR A 73 1.99 23.55 -6.07
CA THR A 73 0.91 24.18 -6.85
C THR A 73 0.42 25.50 -6.23
N LYS A 74 0.38 25.59 -4.88
CA LYS A 74 0.01 26.85 -4.20
C LYS A 74 1.04 27.98 -4.39
N PHE A 75 2.29 27.62 -4.58
CA PHE A 75 3.36 28.59 -4.89
C PHE A 75 3.49 28.91 -6.38
N GLY A 76 2.60 28.38 -7.24
CA GLY A 76 2.63 28.60 -8.67
C GLY A 76 3.64 27.75 -9.44
N GLU A 77 4.26 26.79 -8.74
CA GLU A 77 5.18 25.81 -9.33
C GLU A 77 4.43 24.61 -9.89
N GLN A 78 5.09 23.86 -10.79
CA GLN A 78 4.51 22.64 -11.33
C GLN A 78 4.46 21.54 -10.26
N PRO A 79 3.32 20.88 -10.07
CA PRO A 79 3.22 19.74 -9.16
C PRO A 79 4.04 18.57 -9.68
N PHE A 80 4.51 17.72 -8.76
CA PHE A 80 5.18 16.48 -9.12
C PHE A 80 4.26 15.55 -9.93
N GLY A 81 4.84 14.86 -10.92
CA GLY A 81 4.18 13.78 -11.63
C GLY A 81 4.01 12.53 -10.75
N PHE A 82 3.12 11.62 -11.18
CA PHE A 82 2.76 10.43 -10.39
C PHE A 82 3.96 9.56 -10.00
N PHE A 83 4.92 9.38 -10.90
CA PHE A 83 6.13 8.56 -10.71
C PHE A 83 7.41 9.36 -10.47
N GLU A 84 7.37 10.67 -10.32
CA GLU A 84 8.60 11.44 -10.10
C GLU A 84 9.30 11.07 -8.79
N PHE A 85 8.52 10.70 -7.77
CA PHE A 85 9.06 10.18 -6.52
C PHE A 85 9.81 8.86 -6.66
N ALA A 86 9.55 8.09 -7.74
CA ALA A 86 10.19 6.80 -8.00
C ALA A 86 11.72 6.92 -8.19
N TRP A 87 12.20 8.06 -8.70
CA TRP A 87 13.64 8.30 -8.87
C TRP A 87 14.42 8.20 -7.55
N ILE A 88 13.81 8.57 -6.45
CA ILE A 88 14.41 8.45 -5.11
C ILE A 88 13.86 7.22 -4.38
N GLY A 89 12.57 6.94 -4.54
CA GLY A 89 11.88 5.86 -3.84
C GLY A 89 12.40 4.47 -4.21
N ILE A 90 12.66 4.20 -5.49
CA ILE A 90 13.16 2.89 -5.92
C ILE A 90 14.58 2.62 -5.40
N PRO A 91 15.58 3.49 -5.57
CA PRO A 91 16.90 3.27 -4.98
C PRO A 91 16.87 3.10 -3.47
N LEU A 92 16.04 3.89 -2.78
CA LEU A 92 15.90 3.80 -1.32
C LEU A 92 15.27 2.47 -0.89
N THR A 93 14.26 1.99 -1.61
CA THR A 93 13.63 0.69 -1.38
C THR A 93 14.64 -0.44 -1.57
N ILE A 94 15.43 -0.41 -2.65
CA ILE A 94 16.49 -1.40 -2.91
C ILE A 94 17.53 -1.37 -1.78
N ALA A 95 18.01 -0.19 -1.39
CA ALA A 95 18.97 -0.04 -0.31
C ALA A 95 18.44 -0.60 1.02
N THR A 96 17.16 -0.34 1.32
CA THR A 96 16.51 -0.87 2.53
C THR A 96 16.39 -2.39 2.51
N ILE A 97 16.01 -2.96 1.37
CA ILE A 97 15.93 -4.42 1.23
C ILE A 97 17.31 -5.04 1.44
N ILE A 98 18.35 -4.48 0.81
CA ILE A 98 19.73 -4.95 0.98
C ILE A 98 20.17 -4.81 2.44
N PHE A 99 19.93 -3.67 3.07
CA PHE A 99 20.23 -3.44 4.48
C PHE A 99 19.55 -4.47 5.38
N MET A 100 18.26 -4.68 5.19
CA MET A 100 17.51 -5.65 6.01
C MET A 100 17.99 -7.08 5.80
N MET A 101 18.39 -7.44 4.58
CA MET A 101 18.95 -8.78 4.30
C MET A 101 20.33 -9.00 4.86
N LEU A 102 21.20 -7.99 4.87
CA LEU A 102 22.59 -8.12 5.32
C LEU A 102 22.72 -7.88 6.84
N ILE A 103 22.15 -6.80 7.34
CA ILE A 103 22.32 -6.30 8.70
C ILE A 103 21.07 -6.57 9.53
N GLY A 104 19.88 -6.22 9.01
CA GLY A 104 18.63 -6.27 9.74
C GLY A 104 18.32 -7.66 10.30
N LYS A 105 18.53 -8.71 9.52
CA LYS A 105 18.32 -10.09 9.98
C LYS A 105 19.10 -10.49 11.24
N HIS A 106 20.22 -9.83 11.53
CA HIS A 106 21.06 -10.10 12.71
C HIS A 106 20.65 -9.26 13.92
N LEU A 107 20.04 -8.09 13.67
CA LEU A 107 19.56 -7.18 14.71
C LEU A 107 18.16 -7.58 15.23
N LEU A 108 17.41 -8.36 14.46
CA LEU A 108 16.06 -8.74 14.83
C LEU A 108 16.04 -9.77 15.96
N PRO A 109 15.25 -9.55 17.02
CA PRO A 109 15.13 -10.47 18.14
C PRO A 109 14.54 -11.81 17.69
N LYS A 110 14.98 -12.88 18.37
CA LYS A 110 14.51 -14.24 18.12
C LYS A 110 13.35 -14.63 19.05
N HIS A 111 12.51 -13.68 19.45
CA HIS A 111 11.40 -14.00 20.31
C HIS A 111 10.25 -14.62 19.50
N GLU A 112 9.76 -15.75 19.95
CA GLU A 112 8.47 -16.28 19.53
C GLU A 112 7.39 -15.39 20.14
N ILE A 113 6.54 -14.79 19.31
CA ILE A 113 5.34 -14.14 19.80
C ILE A 113 4.41 -15.29 20.18
N GLN A 114 4.27 -15.57 21.48
CA GLN A 114 3.39 -16.60 22.01
C GLN A 114 1.90 -16.26 21.76
N ASP A 115 1.60 -15.00 21.49
CA ASP A 115 0.23 -14.48 21.31
C ASP A 115 -0.13 -14.26 19.81
N ALA A 116 0.39 -15.09 18.91
CA ALA A 116 -0.01 -15.02 17.49
C ALA A 116 -1.52 -15.30 17.31
N GLY A 117 -2.14 -16.00 18.27
CA GLY A 117 -3.58 -16.25 18.26
C GLY A 117 -4.45 -15.01 18.46
N ASP A 118 -4.00 -14.04 19.24
CA ASP A 118 -4.77 -12.82 19.51
C ASP A 118 -4.74 -11.89 18.30
N VAL A 119 -3.61 -11.82 17.60
CA VAL A 119 -3.45 -11.04 16.36
C VAL A 119 -4.26 -11.67 15.21
N GLU A 120 -4.34 -13.01 15.12
CA GLU A 120 -5.19 -13.70 14.15
C GLU A 120 -6.68 -13.45 14.40
N GLN A 121 -7.10 -13.31 15.67
CA GLN A 121 -8.50 -13.03 16.02
C GLN A 121 -8.91 -11.57 15.75
N GLU A 122 -8.05 -10.60 16.01
CA GLU A 122 -8.33 -9.18 15.67
C GLU A 122 -8.44 -8.93 14.18
N VAL A 123 -7.60 -9.57 13.38
CA VAL A 123 -7.58 -9.39 11.92
C VAL A 123 -8.63 -10.24 11.21
N ALA A 124 -9.01 -11.41 11.78
CA ALA A 124 -10.12 -12.22 11.27
C ALA A 124 -11.49 -11.57 11.50
N ALA A 125 -11.58 -10.54 12.34
CA ALA A 125 -12.80 -9.77 12.57
C ALA A 125 -13.11 -8.75 11.45
N GLU A 126 -12.16 -8.41 10.58
CA GLU A 126 -12.47 -7.69 9.35
C GLU A 126 -13.12 -8.68 8.36
N ASP A 127 -14.39 -8.43 8.03
CA ASP A 127 -15.19 -9.17 7.04
C ASP A 127 -14.49 -9.15 5.66
N ILE A 128 -13.49 -10.00 5.48
CA ILE A 128 -12.89 -10.24 4.17
C ILE A 128 -13.95 -10.97 3.35
N SER A 129 -14.60 -10.23 2.45
CA SER A 129 -15.54 -10.80 1.50
C SER A 129 -14.85 -11.90 0.69
N ASN A 130 -15.22 -13.15 0.96
CA ASN A 130 -14.64 -14.33 0.32
C ASN A 130 -15.27 -14.61 -1.07
N ASP A 131 -15.93 -13.61 -1.65
CA ASP A 131 -16.60 -13.69 -2.94
C ASP A 131 -15.60 -13.40 -4.08
N PRO A 132 -15.20 -14.40 -4.89
CA PRO A 132 -14.15 -14.23 -5.90
C PRO A 132 -14.51 -13.18 -6.97
N LYS A 133 -15.82 -12.94 -7.18
CA LYS A 133 -16.30 -11.91 -8.10
C LYS A 133 -16.04 -10.51 -7.55
N LYS A 134 -16.27 -10.27 -6.26
CA LYS A 134 -16.03 -8.98 -5.62
C LYS A 134 -14.53 -8.65 -5.57
N GLN A 135 -13.69 -9.66 -5.31
CA GLN A 135 -12.23 -9.51 -5.34
C GLN A 135 -11.74 -9.13 -6.75
N LEU A 136 -12.29 -9.75 -7.79
CA LEU A 136 -11.94 -9.41 -9.18
C LEU A 136 -12.37 -7.99 -9.53
N TYR A 137 -13.61 -7.58 -9.17
CA TYR A 137 -14.10 -6.23 -9.43
C TYR A 137 -13.29 -5.17 -8.68
N SER A 138 -12.96 -5.38 -7.41
CA SER A 138 -12.15 -4.44 -6.65
C SER A 138 -10.74 -4.30 -7.23
N GLY A 139 -10.12 -5.41 -7.67
CA GLY A 139 -8.83 -5.40 -8.35
C GLY A 139 -8.86 -4.66 -9.68
N LEU A 140 -9.92 -4.85 -10.49
CA LEU A 140 -10.10 -4.14 -11.77
C LEU A 140 -10.33 -2.64 -11.56
N ILE A 141 -11.11 -2.26 -10.55
CA ILE A 141 -11.36 -0.85 -10.21
C ILE A 141 -10.05 -0.20 -9.75
N LEU A 142 -9.30 -0.85 -8.87
CA LEU A 142 -8.00 -0.36 -8.41
C LEU A 142 -7.03 -0.16 -9.59
N LEU A 143 -6.92 -1.16 -10.46
CA LEU A 143 -6.08 -1.08 -11.66
C LEU A 143 -6.54 0.06 -12.58
N GLY A 144 -7.84 0.22 -12.79
CA GLY A 144 -8.43 1.29 -13.59
C GLY A 144 -8.13 2.68 -13.01
N VAL A 145 -8.22 2.85 -11.70
CA VAL A 145 -7.88 4.09 -10.99
C VAL A 145 -6.39 4.41 -11.16
N ILE A 146 -5.50 3.43 -10.98
CA ILE A 146 -4.05 3.62 -11.16
C ILE A 146 -3.75 4.03 -12.60
N ILE A 147 -4.32 3.35 -13.58
CA ILE A 147 -4.15 3.69 -15.00
C ILE A 147 -4.68 5.11 -15.28
N ALA A 148 -5.84 5.46 -14.76
CA ALA A 148 -6.41 6.80 -14.93
C ALA A 148 -5.55 7.90 -14.28
N MET A 149 -4.93 7.62 -13.13
CA MET A 149 -3.98 8.54 -12.48
C MET A 149 -2.71 8.74 -13.32
N ILE A 150 -2.17 7.66 -13.89
CA ILE A 150 -0.98 7.72 -14.78
C ILE A 150 -1.32 8.47 -16.08
N LEU A 151 -2.47 8.13 -16.69
CA LEU A 151 -2.93 8.83 -17.89
C LEU A 151 -3.26 10.31 -17.63
N GLY A 152 -3.72 10.65 -16.43
CA GLY A 152 -4.01 12.03 -16.05
C GLY A 152 -2.80 12.95 -16.20
N ASP A 153 -1.60 12.47 -15.91
CA ASP A 153 -0.35 13.23 -16.12
C ASP A 153 -0.01 13.41 -17.60
N THR A 154 -0.23 12.41 -18.44
CA THR A 154 -0.03 12.49 -19.90
C THR A 154 -1.11 13.34 -20.59
N LEU A 155 -2.35 13.31 -20.11
CA LEU A 155 -3.49 14.08 -20.64
C LEU A 155 -3.41 15.57 -20.30
N LYS A 156 -2.64 16.00 -19.29
CA LYS A 156 -2.33 17.43 -19.05
C LYS A 156 -1.70 18.10 -20.29
N GLY A 157 -0.90 17.36 -21.05
CA GLY A 157 -0.35 17.83 -22.34
C GLY A 157 -1.37 18.09 -23.44
N VAL A 158 -2.58 17.55 -23.33
CA VAL A 158 -3.68 17.66 -24.28
C VAL A 158 -4.78 18.63 -23.78
N GLY A 159 -4.55 19.30 -22.63
CA GLY A 159 -5.49 20.29 -22.08
C GLY A 159 -6.60 19.72 -21.19
N ILE A 160 -6.57 18.44 -20.86
CA ILE A 160 -7.54 17.81 -19.97
C ILE A 160 -6.90 17.70 -18.58
N ASN A 161 -7.31 18.58 -17.66
CA ASN A 161 -6.89 18.52 -16.26
C ASN A 161 -7.83 17.56 -15.50
N LEU A 162 -7.37 16.35 -15.24
CA LEU A 162 -8.01 15.41 -14.32
C LEU A 162 -7.22 15.45 -12.98
N PRO A 163 -7.71 16.18 -11.97
CA PRO A 163 -7.04 16.19 -10.68
C PRO A 163 -7.13 14.79 -10.03
N LEU A 164 -6.04 14.40 -9.38
CA LEU A 164 -5.90 13.09 -8.71
C LEU A 164 -7.07 12.78 -7.76
N SER A 165 -7.57 13.82 -7.08
CA SER A 165 -8.72 13.73 -6.18
C SER A 165 -10.01 13.32 -6.89
N MET A 166 -10.25 13.81 -8.11
CA MET A 166 -11.43 13.39 -8.88
C MET A 166 -11.36 11.91 -9.27
N VAL A 167 -10.21 11.46 -9.72
CA VAL A 167 -10.02 10.05 -10.10
C VAL A 167 -10.21 9.13 -8.89
N ALA A 168 -9.69 9.52 -7.72
CA ALA A 168 -9.87 8.78 -6.48
C ALA A 168 -11.33 8.70 -6.05
N VAL A 169 -12.06 9.82 -6.10
CA VAL A 169 -13.50 9.87 -5.75
C VAL A 169 -14.32 9.00 -6.71
N ILE A 170 -14.06 9.07 -8.02
CA ILE A 170 -14.74 8.23 -9.01
C ILE A 170 -14.47 6.74 -8.73
N GLY A 171 -13.22 6.38 -8.39
CA GLY A 171 -12.87 5.01 -8.02
C GLY A 171 -13.62 4.54 -6.77
N ALA A 172 -13.71 5.37 -5.74
CA ALA A 172 -14.46 5.08 -4.52
C ALA A 172 -15.97 4.89 -4.81
N MET A 173 -16.54 5.76 -5.63
CA MET A 173 -17.95 5.63 -6.05
C MET A 173 -18.20 4.34 -6.84
N LEU A 174 -17.29 3.95 -7.72
CA LEU A 174 -17.38 2.68 -8.45
C LEU A 174 -17.32 1.47 -7.52
N CYS A 175 -16.48 1.49 -6.47
CA CYS A 175 -16.43 0.42 -5.47
C CYS A 175 -17.77 0.26 -4.73
N VAL A 176 -18.45 1.36 -4.42
CA VAL A 176 -19.76 1.32 -3.76
C VAL A 176 -20.84 0.86 -4.74
N LEU A 177 -20.87 1.39 -5.97
CA LEU A 177 -21.87 1.03 -6.99
C LEU A 177 -21.78 -0.42 -7.45
N THR A 178 -20.59 -0.99 -7.49
CA THR A 178 -20.38 -2.41 -7.82
C THR A 178 -20.65 -3.36 -6.64
N GLY A 179 -20.98 -2.81 -5.46
CA GLY A 179 -21.27 -3.59 -4.26
C GLY A 179 -20.05 -4.29 -3.67
N CYS A 180 -18.85 -3.87 -4.03
CA CYS A 180 -17.60 -4.33 -3.41
C CYS A 180 -17.49 -3.86 -1.97
N LEU A 181 -18.01 -2.67 -1.67
CA LEU A 181 -18.09 -2.07 -0.33
C LEU A 181 -19.55 -1.71 -0.01
N ASN A 182 -19.99 -2.04 1.20
CA ASN A 182 -21.26 -1.55 1.71
C ASN A 182 -21.12 -0.07 2.11
N GLU A 183 -22.22 0.71 1.99
CA GLU A 183 -22.23 2.14 2.36
C GLU A 183 -21.67 2.36 3.78
N LYS A 184 -21.99 1.48 4.73
CA LYS A 184 -21.52 1.54 6.11
C LYS A 184 -19.99 1.38 6.22
N GLN A 185 -19.41 0.47 5.45
CA GLN A 185 -17.97 0.24 5.39
C GLN A 185 -17.25 1.42 4.72
N ALA A 186 -17.86 2.00 3.66
CA ALA A 186 -17.32 3.19 3.01
C ALA A 186 -17.25 4.39 3.96
N TYR A 187 -18.29 4.62 4.77
CA TYR A 187 -18.29 5.70 5.77
C TYR A 187 -17.27 5.47 6.90
N THR A 188 -17.09 4.24 7.34
CA THR A 188 -16.12 3.92 8.41
C THR A 188 -14.68 4.02 7.93
N SER A 189 -14.44 3.93 6.62
CA SER A 189 -13.09 4.05 6.02
C SER A 189 -12.67 5.50 5.76
N ILE A 190 -13.58 6.47 5.94
CA ILE A 190 -13.32 7.91 5.85
C ILE A 190 -13.13 8.43 7.27
N ASP A 191 -11.94 8.24 7.83
CA ASP A 191 -11.53 8.83 9.11
C ASP A 191 -10.50 9.96 8.90
#